data_4792b780ae138a4e81d549fd89395548
#
_entry.id   4792b780ae138a4e81d549fd89395548
#
_cell.length_a   1.000
_cell.length_b   1.000
_cell.length_c   1.000
_cell.angle_alpha   90.00
_cell.angle_beta   90.00
_cell.angle_gamma   90.00
#
_symmetry.space_group_name_H-M   'P 1'
#
loop_
_entity.id
_entity.type
_entity.pdbx_description
1 polymer ?
#
loop_
_entity_poly.entity_id
_entity_poly.type
_entity_poly.pdbx_seq_one_letter_code
_entity_poly.pdbx_strand_id
1 'polypeptide(L)'
;LAFTQSIFNEYMNGDDPVFDQNTTVNVGTDEYDGKYAENFRQYTDDMLKFIQDTGRDVRLWGSLSMRKGSTPVRSENVQMNIWNTSWANPNEMYKQGFDLINMVDGTLYMVPGAGYYNDYLNSQNIYNNWQPNNMGGTIIPAGDEQMLGSAYAIWNDMVDKKANGISEYDIYDRFEKALPAMSSKLWGDGQDLKYNELNEVVNSLGTAPNSNPRDVVPSKSYTVLNYDFNNS
;
A
#
# COMPACT_ATOMS: atom_id res chain seq x y z
N LEU A 1 20.73 1.88 -13.91
CA LEU A 1 19.71 2.76 -14.49
C LEU A 1 19.24 2.23 -15.85
N ALA A 2 20.07 2.21 -16.91
CA ALA A 2 19.66 1.83 -18.27
C ALA A 2 18.98 0.46 -18.33
N PHE A 3 19.46 -0.53 -17.60
CA PHE A 3 18.84 -1.87 -17.54
C PHE A 3 17.44 -1.81 -16.91
N THR A 4 17.26 -1.07 -15.82
CA THR A 4 15.94 -0.91 -15.19
C THR A 4 14.98 -0.19 -16.15
N GLN A 5 15.42 0.88 -16.78
CA GLN A 5 14.63 1.62 -17.77
C GLN A 5 14.22 0.74 -18.96
N SER A 6 15.10 -0.17 -19.43
CA SER A 6 14.73 -1.07 -20.53
C SER A 6 13.61 -2.04 -20.16
N ILE A 7 13.60 -2.54 -18.91
CA ILE A 7 12.50 -3.37 -18.40
C ILE A 7 11.20 -2.59 -18.37
N PHE A 8 11.20 -1.40 -17.74
CA PHE A 8 10.00 -0.57 -17.70
C PHE A 8 9.50 -0.23 -19.11
N ASN A 9 10.41 0.11 -20.02
CA ASN A 9 10.05 0.45 -21.39
C ASN A 9 9.40 -0.72 -22.16
N GLU A 10 9.87 -1.96 -21.95
CA GLU A 10 9.27 -3.15 -22.53
C GLU A 10 7.79 -3.28 -22.15
N TYR A 11 7.47 -3.11 -20.86
CA TYR A 11 6.09 -3.26 -20.39
C TYR A 11 5.20 -2.03 -20.68
N MET A 12 5.79 -0.85 -20.85
CA MET A 12 5.05 0.39 -21.10
C MET A 12 4.88 0.72 -22.58
N ASN A 13 5.92 0.49 -23.39
CA ASN A 13 6.02 1.01 -24.75
C ASN A 13 6.58 -0.03 -25.75
N GLY A 14 6.75 -1.29 -25.36
CA GLY A 14 7.18 -2.38 -26.25
C GLY A 14 6.14 -2.72 -27.31
N ASP A 15 6.40 -3.77 -28.08
CA ASP A 15 5.52 -4.22 -29.18
C ASP A 15 4.15 -4.72 -28.65
N ASP A 16 4.11 -5.22 -27.40
CA ASP A 16 2.89 -5.67 -26.72
C ASP A 16 2.85 -5.11 -25.28
N PRO A 17 2.57 -3.81 -25.10
CA PRO A 17 2.64 -3.17 -23.79
C PRO A 17 1.55 -3.69 -22.86
N VAL A 18 1.92 -4.01 -21.62
CA VAL A 18 1.00 -4.48 -20.57
C VAL A 18 0.28 -3.32 -19.89
N PHE A 19 0.96 -2.18 -19.76
CA PHE A 19 0.42 -0.99 -19.10
C PHE A 19 -0.01 0.07 -20.10
N ASP A 20 -1.27 0.50 -19.97
CA ASP A 20 -1.78 1.59 -20.79
C ASP A 20 -1.17 2.96 -20.40
N GLN A 21 -1.53 3.99 -21.16
CA GLN A 21 -0.99 5.34 -20.97
C GLN A 21 -1.42 5.99 -19.65
N ASN A 22 -2.55 5.55 -19.06
CA ASN A 22 -3.10 6.13 -17.82
C ASN A 22 -2.61 5.39 -16.57
N THR A 23 -1.78 4.35 -16.72
CA THR A 23 -1.24 3.60 -15.58
C THR A 23 -0.23 4.45 -14.80
N THR A 24 -0.47 4.63 -13.50
CA THR A 24 0.54 5.20 -12.58
C THR A 24 1.65 4.18 -12.35
N VAL A 25 2.88 4.57 -12.62
CA VAL A 25 4.05 3.68 -12.51
C VAL A 25 4.80 3.94 -11.22
N ASN A 26 4.92 2.92 -10.37
CA ASN A 26 5.73 3.00 -9.15
C ASN A 26 7.17 2.53 -9.43
N VAL A 27 8.14 3.42 -9.19
CA VAL A 27 9.56 3.16 -9.44
C VAL A 27 10.29 2.50 -8.27
N GLY A 28 9.59 2.20 -7.19
CA GLY A 28 10.17 1.62 -5.98
C GLY A 28 10.87 2.68 -5.13
N THR A 29 12.17 2.52 -4.90
CA THR A 29 13.05 3.46 -4.19
C THR A 29 12.80 3.58 -2.69
N ASP A 30 12.64 2.46 -2.01
CA ASP A 30 12.56 2.38 -0.56
C ASP A 30 13.95 2.11 0.08
N GLU A 31 14.09 1.16 0.92
CA GLU A 31 15.19 0.87 1.86
C GLU A 31 16.60 0.70 1.25
N TYR A 32 17.13 1.72 0.61
CA TYR A 32 18.47 1.68 0.05
C TYR A 32 19.58 1.93 1.11
N ASP A 33 20.80 1.42 0.89
CA ASP A 33 21.93 1.61 1.81
C ASP A 33 22.34 3.09 1.88
N GLY A 34 22.35 3.64 3.10
CA GLY A 34 22.64 5.06 3.36
C GLY A 34 24.01 5.54 2.89
N LYS A 35 24.99 4.63 2.78
CA LYS A 35 26.34 5.01 2.28
C LYS A 35 26.33 5.46 0.82
N TYR A 36 25.28 5.13 0.07
CA TYR A 36 25.09 5.52 -1.33
C TYR A 36 23.96 6.54 -1.52
N ALA A 37 23.69 7.38 -0.53
CA ALA A 37 22.54 8.29 -0.55
C ALA A 37 22.52 9.21 -1.78
N GLU A 38 23.64 9.75 -2.22
CA GLU A 38 23.70 10.58 -3.44
C GLU A 38 23.41 9.79 -4.71
N ASN A 39 23.93 8.56 -4.83
CA ASN A 39 23.61 7.69 -5.97
C ASN A 39 22.14 7.30 -5.97
N PHE A 40 21.58 7.03 -4.79
CA PHE A 40 20.16 6.74 -4.62
C PHE A 40 19.30 7.91 -5.08
N ARG A 41 19.63 9.14 -4.67
CA ARG A 41 18.90 10.34 -5.06
C ARG A 41 18.97 10.59 -6.56
N GLN A 42 20.15 10.46 -7.15
CA GLN A 42 20.33 10.59 -8.60
C GLN A 42 19.52 9.52 -9.36
N TYR A 43 19.62 8.26 -8.94
CA TYR A 43 18.84 7.17 -9.54
C TYR A 43 17.33 7.41 -9.43
N THR A 44 16.88 7.87 -8.27
CA THR A 44 15.47 8.18 -8.04
C THR A 44 15.00 9.29 -8.98
N ASP A 45 15.71 10.40 -9.06
CA ASP A 45 15.35 11.51 -9.96
C ASP A 45 15.35 11.10 -11.42
N ASP A 46 16.36 10.34 -11.86
CA ASP A 46 16.46 9.83 -13.24
C ASP A 46 15.30 8.88 -13.59
N MET A 47 14.86 8.03 -12.65
CA MET A 47 13.71 7.14 -12.87
C MET A 47 12.39 7.92 -12.89
N LEU A 48 12.21 8.88 -12.00
CA LEU A 48 11.02 9.74 -12.01
C LEU A 48 10.91 10.48 -13.33
N LYS A 49 12.03 11.11 -13.78
CA LYS A 49 12.08 11.77 -15.09
C LYS A 49 11.73 10.82 -16.23
N PHE A 50 12.32 9.64 -16.24
CA PHE A 50 12.10 8.66 -17.30
C PHE A 50 10.62 8.29 -17.44
N ILE A 51 9.89 8.08 -16.34
CA ILE A 51 8.45 7.80 -16.38
C ILE A 51 7.65 9.03 -16.82
N GLN A 52 7.93 10.21 -16.25
CA GLN A 52 7.25 11.45 -16.63
C GLN A 52 7.42 11.80 -18.13
N ASP A 53 8.59 11.52 -18.70
CA ASP A 53 8.86 11.71 -20.13
C ASP A 53 7.97 10.82 -21.02
N THR A 54 7.37 9.75 -20.49
CA THR A 54 6.38 8.93 -21.21
C THR A 54 4.95 9.50 -21.12
N GLY A 55 4.74 10.57 -20.35
CA GLY A 55 3.44 11.16 -20.10
C GLY A 55 2.58 10.42 -19.05
N ARG A 56 3.16 9.47 -18.32
CA ARG A 56 2.47 8.72 -17.25
C ARG A 56 2.70 9.36 -15.89
N ASP A 57 1.75 9.19 -14.99
CA ASP A 57 1.92 9.49 -13.58
C ASP A 57 2.99 8.57 -12.97
N VAL A 58 3.76 9.14 -12.04
CA VAL A 58 4.83 8.40 -11.38
C VAL A 58 4.65 8.39 -9.87
N ARG A 59 5.01 7.27 -9.26
CA ARG A 59 4.94 7.04 -7.82
C ARG A 59 6.24 6.45 -7.30
N LEU A 60 6.54 6.71 -6.03
CA LEU A 60 7.67 6.10 -5.33
C LEU A 60 7.32 5.76 -3.87
N TRP A 61 8.14 4.90 -3.26
CA TRP A 61 8.17 4.72 -1.83
C TRP A 61 9.05 5.77 -1.16
N GLY A 62 8.55 6.42 -0.12
CA GLY A 62 9.23 7.53 0.52
C GLY A 62 10.46 7.10 1.32
N SER A 63 11.64 7.68 1.00
CA SER A 63 12.91 7.43 1.68
C SER A 63 13.80 8.67 1.80
N LEU A 64 13.36 9.81 1.32
CA LEU A 64 14.23 10.98 1.14
C LEU A 64 14.64 11.68 2.44
N SER A 65 13.88 11.55 3.52
CA SER A 65 14.27 12.07 4.85
C SER A 65 15.39 11.23 5.48
N MET A 66 15.40 9.91 5.21
CA MET A 66 16.46 9.02 5.67
C MET A 66 17.67 9.05 4.72
N ARG A 67 17.45 9.18 3.43
CA ARG A 67 18.52 9.25 2.38
C ARG A 67 18.82 10.70 2.05
N LYS A 68 19.37 11.42 3.06
CA LYS A 68 19.77 12.83 2.93
C LYS A 68 20.94 12.96 1.97
N GLY A 69 20.94 14.03 1.19
CA GLY A 69 21.99 14.35 0.25
C GLY A 69 21.76 15.69 -0.42
N SER A 70 22.72 16.13 -1.22
CA SER A 70 22.71 17.40 -1.96
C SER A 70 22.04 17.28 -3.33
N THR A 71 22.01 16.08 -3.91
CA THR A 71 21.35 15.82 -5.20
C THR A 71 19.85 16.07 -5.07
N PRO A 72 19.29 17.03 -5.84
CA PRO A 72 17.86 17.29 -5.81
C PRO A 72 17.07 16.10 -6.39
N VAL A 73 15.88 15.89 -5.87
CA VAL A 73 14.91 14.93 -6.42
C VAL A 73 13.64 15.70 -6.73
N ARG A 74 13.13 15.56 -7.96
CA ARG A 74 11.90 16.22 -8.40
C ARG A 74 10.71 15.78 -7.58
N SER A 75 9.77 16.69 -7.39
CA SER A 75 8.53 16.45 -6.62
C SER A 75 7.27 16.80 -7.39
N GLU A 76 7.38 17.63 -8.41
CA GLU A 76 6.24 18.09 -9.20
C GLU A 76 5.57 16.92 -9.92
N ASN A 77 4.27 16.72 -9.69
CA ASN A 77 3.49 15.59 -10.20
C ASN A 77 4.08 14.22 -9.83
N VAL A 78 4.64 14.11 -8.63
CA VAL A 78 5.19 12.85 -8.10
C VAL A 78 4.40 12.41 -6.87
N GLN A 79 3.80 11.24 -6.95
CA GLN A 79 3.08 10.61 -5.83
C GLN A 79 4.05 9.87 -4.93
N MET A 80 3.93 10.05 -3.61
CA MET A 80 4.78 9.38 -2.63
C MET A 80 3.99 8.58 -1.62
N ASN A 81 4.28 7.28 -1.54
CA ASN A 81 3.80 6.45 -0.45
C ASN A 81 4.58 6.74 0.83
N ILE A 82 3.93 7.36 1.81
CA ILE A 82 4.49 7.56 3.15
C ILE A 82 4.23 6.30 3.98
N TRP A 83 5.17 5.37 3.90
CA TRP A 83 5.07 4.09 4.60
C TRP A 83 5.69 4.12 6.00
N ASN A 84 6.70 4.94 6.21
CA ASN A 84 7.34 5.15 7.51
C ASN A 84 7.81 6.60 7.64
N THR A 85 7.39 7.27 8.70
CA THR A 85 7.63 8.71 8.91
C THR A 85 9.08 9.06 9.21
N SER A 86 9.92 8.09 9.58
CA SER A 86 11.36 8.29 9.74
C SER A 86 12.10 8.20 8.39
N TRP A 87 11.59 7.39 7.45
CA TRP A 87 12.14 7.28 6.11
C TRP A 87 11.73 8.45 5.22
N ALA A 88 10.47 8.86 5.32
CA ALA A 88 9.94 10.04 4.64
C ALA A 88 9.07 10.82 5.62
N ASN A 89 9.60 11.94 6.12
CA ASN A 89 8.86 12.81 7.00
C ASN A 89 7.71 13.49 6.23
N PRO A 90 6.44 13.29 6.62
CA PRO A 90 5.31 13.80 5.84
C PRO A 90 5.33 15.31 5.65
N ASN A 91 5.70 16.07 6.68
CA ASN A 91 5.77 17.53 6.60
C ASN A 91 6.91 18.02 5.68
N GLU A 92 8.04 17.33 5.65
CA GLU A 92 9.13 17.63 4.70
C GLU A 92 8.70 17.35 3.27
N MET A 93 8.10 16.19 3.02
CA MET A 93 7.69 15.77 1.67
C MET A 93 6.55 16.65 1.15
N TYR A 94 5.58 16.99 1.99
CA TYR A 94 4.52 17.93 1.67
C TYR A 94 5.07 19.31 1.25
N LYS A 95 6.00 19.88 2.04
CA LYS A 95 6.63 21.16 1.71
C LYS A 95 7.50 21.13 0.46
N GLN A 96 8.00 19.97 0.09
CA GLN A 96 8.76 19.79 -1.17
C GLN A 96 7.84 19.66 -2.38
N GLY A 97 6.53 19.52 -2.20
CA GLY A 97 5.54 19.46 -3.29
C GLY A 97 5.22 18.06 -3.78
N PHE A 98 5.52 17.01 -2.99
CA PHE A 98 5.06 15.65 -3.32
C PHE A 98 3.57 15.49 -3.02
N ASP A 99 2.88 14.73 -3.86
CA ASP A 99 1.53 14.26 -3.58
C ASP A 99 1.60 13.03 -2.67
N LEU A 100 0.91 13.05 -1.53
CA LEU A 100 1.12 12.06 -0.47
C LEU A 100 0.02 11.01 -0.41
N ILE A 101 0.43 9.76 -0.20
CA ILE A 101 -0.44 8.63 0.09
C ILE A 101 -0.06 8.07 1.45
N ASN A 102 -1.00 8.08 2.39
CA ASN A 102 -0.77 7.55 3.73
C ASN A 102 -0.76 6.02 3.71
N MET A 103 0.39 5.44 4.01
CA MET A 103 0.60 4.00 4.17
C MET A 103 1.40 3.68 5.44
N VAL A 104 1.29 4.53 6.47
CA VAL A 104 2.12 4.41 7.69
C VAL A 104 2.03 3.00 8.28
N ASP A 105 3.16 2.34 8.32
CA ASP A 105 3.35 0.92 8.59
C ASP A 105 2.75 0.45 9.92
N GLY A 106 2.94 1.20 11.00
CA GLY A 106 2.40 0.85 12.32
C GLY A 106 0.88 0.73 12.38
N THR A 107 0.16 1.34 11.43
CA THR A 107 -1.31 1.30 11.37
C THR A 107 -1.85 0.52 10.18
N LEU A 108 -1.16 0.57 9.04
CA LEU A 108 -1.70 0.12 7.75
C LEU A 108 -0.96 -1.08 7.15
N TYR A 109 0.05 -1.64 7.84
CA TYR A 109 0.72 -2.85 7.39
C TYR A 109 0.22 -4.09 8.12
N MET A 110 0.06 -5.15 7.34
CA MET A 110 -0.14 -6.51 7.82
C MET A 110 1.00 -7.38 7.31
N VAL A 111 1.67 -8.11 8.23
CA VAL A 111 2.69 -9.10 7.86
C VAL A 111 2.35 -10.39 8.59
N PRO A 112 1.55 -11.27 7.98
CA PRO A 112 1.03 -12.45 8.63
C PRO A 112 2.14 -13.33 9.23
N GLY A 113 2.06 -13.56 10.55
CA GLY A 113 3.01 -14.40 11.27
C GLY A 113 4.35 -13.75 11.62
N ALA A 114 4.60 -12.50 11.30
CA ALA A 114 5.87 -11.83 11.54
C ALA A 114 6.12 -11.52 13.01
N GLY A 115 5.11 -11.12 13.77
CA GLY A 115 5.24 -10.73 15.18
C GLY A 115 5.76 -9.29 15.40
N TYR A 116 6.37 -8.67 14.38
CA TYR A 116 6.82 -7.27 14.43
C TYR A 116 5.84 -6.30 13.77
N TYR A 117 4.88 -6.81 13.00
CA TYR A 117 3.73 -6.07 12.49
C TYR A 117 2.41 -6.79 12.81
N ASN A 118 1.29 -6.12 12.54
CA ASN A 118 -0.03 -6.70 12.77
C ASN A 118 -0.30 -7.88 11.83
N ASP A 119 -0.94 -8.90 12.34
CA ASP A 119 -1.46 -10.03 11.53
C ASP A 119 -2.77 -9.62 10.81
N TYR A 120 -3.56 -8.75 11.44
CA TYR A 120 -4.73 -8.07 10.89
C TYR A 120 -4.74 -6.61 11.32
N LEU A 121 -5.29 -5.73 10.49
CA LEU A 121 -5.50 -4.35 10.90
C LEU A 121 -6.59 -4.27 12.00
N ASN A 122 -6.42 -3.30 12.88
CA ASN A 122 -7.46 -2.98 13.85
C ASN A 122 -8.53 -2.10 13.19
N SER A 123 -9.48 -2.74 12.48
CA SER A 123 -10.52 -2.07 11.71
C SER A 123 -11.41 -1.17 12.57
N GLN A 124 -11.68 -1.55 13.83
CA GLN A 124 -12.42 -0.69 14.75
C GLN A 124 -11.68 0.59 15.09
N ASN A 125 -10.36 0.51 15.31
CA ASN A 125 -9.55 1.71 15.57
C ASN A 125 -9.44 2.58 14.31
N ILE A 126 -9.30 1.98 13.15
CA ILE A 126 -9.30 2.72 11.87
C ILE A 126 -10.62 3.46 11.72
N TYR A 127 -11.74 2.78 11.89
CA TYR A 127 -13.06 3.40 11.77
C TYR A 127 -13.30 4.54 12.77
N ASN A 128 -12.97 4.31 14.04
CA ASN A 128 -13.31 5.25 15.09
C ASN A 128 -12.33 6.44 15.22
N ASN A 129 -11.04 6.20 15.01
CA ASN A 129 -10.00 7.15 15.46
C ASN A 129 -9.03 7.58 14.37
N TRP A 130 -8.77 6.73 13.37
CA TRP A 130 -7.79 7.05 12.35
C TRP A 130 -8.36 8.06 11.34
N GLN A 131 -7.47 8.90 10.79
CA GLN A 131 -7.80 9.85 9.74
C GLN A 131 -6.80 9.71 8.58
N PRO A 132 -7.27 9.72 7.31
CA PRO A 132 -6.39 9.56 6.15
C PRO A 132 -5.25 10.58 6.09
N ASN A 133 -5.53 11.82 6.44
CA ASN A 133 -4.59 12.94 6.40
C ASN A 133 -3.67 13.05 7.63
N ASN A 134 -3.75 12.11 8.59
CA ASN A 134 -2.87 12.06 9.75
C ASN A 134 -1.82 10.94 9.57
N MET A 135 -0.59 11.32 9.27
CA MET A 135 0.54 10.42 9.04
C MET A 135 1.48 10.46 10.25
N GLY A 136 1.27 9.54 11.22
CA GLY A 136 2.11 9.45 12.41
C GLY A 136 2.15 10.71 13.27
N GLY A 137 1.04 11.45 13.36
CA GLY A 137 0.92 12.71 14.09
C GLY A 137 1.13 13.97 13.24
N THR A 138 1.62 13.84 12.01
CA THR A 138 1.64 14.94 11.04
C THR A 138 0.31 15.00 10.33
N ILE A 139 -0.39 16.13 10.45
CA ILE A 139 -1.70 16.34 9.84
C ILE A 139 -1.53 17.25 8.62
N ILE A 140 -1.87 16.74 7.44
CA ILE A 140 -2.01 17.53 6.21
C ILE A 140 -3.40 18.17 6.23
N PRO A 141 -3.59 19.41 5.73
CA PRO A 141 -4.90 20.03 5.70
C PRO A 141 -5.96 19.15 5.01
N ALA A 142 -7.15 19.11 5.58
CA ALA A 142 -8.24 18.34 4.97
C ALA A 142 -8.65 18.98 3.63
N GLY A 143 -8.79 18.13 2.60
CA GLY A 143 -9.13 18.57 1.24
C GLY A 143 -7.97 19.18 0.46
N ASP A 144 -6.75 19.10 0.98
CA ASP A 144 -5.55 19.53 0.26
C ASP A 144 -5.27 18.60 -0.94
N GLU A 145 -4.97 19.20 -2.09
CA GLU A 145 -4.78 18.48 -3.36
C GLU A 145 -3.56 17.54 -3.31
N GLN A 146 -2.56 17.84 -2.49
CA GLN A 146 -1.41 16.94 -2.28
C GLN A 146 -1.73 15.72 -1.41
N MET A 147 -2.91 15.65 -0.78
CA MET A 147 -3.32 14.47 0.00
C MET A 147 -4.21 13.56 -0.85
N LEU A 148 -3.61 12.62 -1.59
CA LEU A 148 -4.32 11.78 -2.54
C LEU A 148 -5.21 10.71 -1.88
N GLY A 149 -4.87 10.29 -0.66
CA GLY A 149 -5.60 9.26 0.04
C GLY A 149 -4.71 8.32 0.85
N SER A 150 -5.12 7.07 0.97
CA SER A 150 -4.39 6.08 1.77
C SER A 150 -4.50 4.68 1.16
N ALA A 151 -3.56 3.83 1.53
CA ALA A 151 -3.61 2.41 1.21
C ALA A 151 -3.09 1.59 2.40
N TYR A 152 -3.49 0.32 2.46
CA TYR A 152 -2.89 -0.66 3.37
C TYR A 152 -2.18 -1.74 2.58
N ALA A 153 -1.23 -2.40 3.22
CA ALA A 153 -0.43 -3.44 2.57
C ALA A 153 -0.50 -4.77 3.33
N ILE A 154 -0.45 -5.85 2.57
CA ILE A 154 -0.31 -7.22 3.09
C ILE A 154 0.99 -7.77 2.51
N TRP A 155 2.00 -7.95 3.38
CA TRP A 155 3.33 -8.43 3.00
C TRP A 155 3.50 -9.90 3.36
N ASN A 156 4.16 -10.66 2.51
CA ASN A 156 4.34 -12.11 2.66
C ASN A 156 5.76 -12.50 3.11
N ASP A 157 6.42 -11.68 3.91
CA ASP A 157 7.80 -11.90 4.37
C ASP A 157 8.00 -13.22 5.11
N MET A 158 6.93 -13.74 5.71
CA MET A 158 6.96 -14.91 6.57
C MET A 158 6.19 -16.12 6.01
N VAL A 159 5.98 -16.14 4.70
CA VAL A 159 5.18 -17.21 4.05
C VAL A 159 5.75 -18.60 4.29
N ASP A 160 7.07 -18.75 4.30
CA ASP A 160 7.79 -20.00 4.52
C ASP A 160 7.81 -20.46 5.99
N LYS A 161 7.45 -19.58 6.92
CA LYS A 161 7.39 -19.89 8.36
C LYS A 161 6.02 -20.39 8.83
N LYS A 162 5.06 -20.42 7.96
CA LYS A 162 3.73 -20.98 8.20
C LYS A 162 3.71 -22.45 7.75
N ALA A 163 3.14 -23.34 8.56
CA ALA A 163 3.09 -24.77 8.25
C ALA A 163 2.45 -25.08 6.88
N ASN A 164 1.42 -24.30 6.49
CA ASN A 164 0.72 -24.42 5.21
C ASN A 164 1.05 -23.29 4.23
N GLY A 165 2.08 -22.50 4.51
CA GLY A 165 2.33 -21.25 3.81
C GLY A 165 1.25 -20.19 4.13
N ILE A 166 1.11 -19.21 3.25
CA ILE A 166 0.03 -18.22 3.27
C ILE A 166 -0.78 -18.40 2.01
N SER A 167 -2.03 -18.81 2.15
CA SER A 167 -2.92 -19.10 1.03
C SER A 167 -3.56 -17.82 0.47
N GLU A 168 -4.14 -17.90 -0.72
CA GLU A 168 -4.97 -16.85 -1.29
C GLU A 168 -6.11 -16.47 -0.34
N TYR A 169 -6.70 -17.45 0.36
CA TYR A 169 -7.71 -17.20 1.37
C TYR A 169 -7.19 -16.33 2.52
N ASP A 170 -5.99 -16.58 3.02
CA ASP A 170 -5.40 -15.79 4.11
C ASP A 170 -5.19 -14.34 3.72
N ILE A 171 -4.80 -14.09 2.46
CA ILE A 171 -4.65 -12.76 1.91
C ILE A 171 -6.01 -12.08 1.79
N TYR A 172 -6.97 -12.79 1.20
CA TYR A 172 -8.31 -12.28 0.97
C TYR A 172 -9.04 -11.96 2.30
N ASP A 173 -8.97 -12.85 3.29
CA ASP A 173 -9.58 -12.64 4.61
C ASP A 173 -9.03 -11.39 5.31
N ARG A 174 -7.74 -11.10 5.17
CA ARG A 174 -7.13 -9.87 5.70
C ARG A 174 -7.56 -8.64 4.93
N PHE A 175 -7.56 -8.74 3.61
CA PHE A 175 -8.01 -7.66 2.74
C PHE A 175 -9.46 -7.28 3.04
N GLU A 176 -10.36 -8.25 3.06
CA GLU A 176 -11.79 -8.04 3.25
C GLU A 176 -12.11 -7.41 4.61
N LYS A 177 -11.45 -7.86 5.68
CA LYS A 177 -11.67 -7.33 7.03
C LYS A 177 -11.21 -5.88 7.23
N ALA A 178 -10.24 -5.42 6.46
CA ALA A 178 -9.74 -4.05 6.53
C ALA A 178 -10.57 -3.10 5.65
N LEU A 179 -11.07 -3.58 4.52
CA LEU A 179 -11.66 -2.77 3.45
C LEU A 179 -12.84 -1.90 3.90
N PRO A 180 -13.84 -2.38 4.67
CA PRO A 180 -14.99 -1.56 5.02
C PRO A 180 -14.63 -0.32 5.84
N ALA A 181 -13.76 -0.49 6.84
CA ALA A 181 -13.30 0.62 7.67
C ALA A 181 -12.51 1.65 6.86
N MET A 182 -11.60 1.19 5.99
CA MET A 182 -10.83 2.06 5.11
C MET A 182 -11.73 2.79 4.11
N SER A 183 -12.65 2.09 3.47
CA SER A 183 -13.57 2.69 2.50
C SER A 183 -14.44 3.77 3.14
N SER A 184 -14.96 3.53 4.35
CA SER A 184 -15.75 4.52 5.08
C SER A 184 -14.95 5.79 5.38
N LYS A 185 -13.65 5.66 5.65
CA LYS A 185 -12.77 6.79 5.95
C LYS A 185 -12.35 7.57 4.71
N LEU A 186 -12.22 6.89 3.57
CA LEU A 186 -11.70 7.50 2.34
C LEU A 186 -12.80 8.10 1.46
N TRP A 187 -13.99 7.50 1.45
CA TRP A 187 -15.07 7.86 0.52
C TRP A 187 -16.30 8.45 1.18
N GLY A 188 -16.43 8.31 2.51
CA GLY A 188 -17.55 8.85 3.29
C GLY A 188 -17.13 9.94 4.24
N ASP A 189 -18.02 10.88 4.50
CA ASP A 189 -17.99 11.69 5.71
C ASP A 189 -18.50 10.89 6.93
N GLY A 190 -18.91 9.68 6.66
CA GLY A 190 -19.69 8.65 7.34
C GLY A 190 -19.22 8.26 8.73
N GLN A 191 -19.49 9.14 9.67
CA GLN A 191 -19.46 8.83 11.10
C GLN A 191 -20.88 8.62 11.66
N ASP A 192 -21.88 8.45 10.79
CA ASP A 192 -23.28 8.33 11.21
C ASP A 192 -23.59 6.98 11.84
N LEU A 193 -22.79 5.95 11.54
CA LEU A 193 -22.93 4.61 12.11
C LEU A 193 -21.90 4.38 13.21
N LYS A 194 -22.27 3.63 14.23
CA LYS A 194 -21.30 3.02 15.13
C LYS A 194 -20.60 1.86 14.43
N TYR A 195 -19.41 1.49 14.88
CA TYR A 195 -18.64 0.40 14.27
C TYR A 195 -19.42 -0.93 14.18
N ASN A 196 -20.23 -1.25 15.19
CA ASN A 196 -21.06 -2.46 15.16
C ASN A 196 -22.14 -2.38 14.07
N GLU A 197 -22.74 -1.21 13.88
CA GLU A 197 -23.74 -0.98 12.83
C GLU A 197 -23.12 -1.07 11.44
N LEU A 198 -21.89 -0.55 11.26
CA LEU A 198 -21.12 -0.77 10.03
C LEU A 198 -20.93 -2.27 9.75
N ASN A 199 -20.56 -3.05 10.76
CA ASN A 199 -20.37 -4.50 10.61
C ASN A 199 -21.67 -5.21 10.25
N GLU A 200 -22.83 -4.79 10.76
CA GLU A 200 -24.13 -5.33 10.38
C GLU A 200 -24.44 -5.05 8.90
N VAL A 201 -24.14 -3.84 8.42
CA VAL A 201 -24.26 -3.49 7.00
C VAL A 201 -23.34 -4.36 6.14
N VAL A 202 -22.08 -4.48 6.50
CA VAL A 202 -21.08 -5.29 5.79
C VAL A 202 -21.52 -6.75 5.71
N ASN A 203 -21.97 -7.33 6.83
CA ASN A 203 -22.47 -8.70 6.87
C ASN A 203 -23.71 -8.91 5.99
N SER A 204 -24.57 -7.89 5.89
CA SER A 204 -25.77 -7.95 5.03
C SER A 204 -25.43 -7.87 3.54
N LEU A 205 -24.36 -7.16 3.18
CA LEU A 205 -23.88 -7.08 1.80
C LEU A 205 -23.20 -8.38 1.35
N GLY A 206 -22.58 -9.09 2.31
CA GLY A 206 -21.81 -10.29 2.04
C GLY A 206 -20.50 -10.00 1.30
N THR A 207 -19.88 -11.07 0.80
CA THR A 207 -18.62 -10.99 0.05
C THR A 207 -18.86 -10.78 -1.44
N ALA A 208 -17.85 -10.25 -2.13
CA ALA A 208 -17.91 -10.11 -3.59
C ALA A 208 -18.02 -11.51 -4.26
N PRO A 209 -18.82 -11.64 -5.33
CA PRO A 209 -18.93 -12.89 -6.05
C PRO A 209 -17.58 -13.42 -6.52
N ASN A 210 -17.32 -14.70 -6.35
CA ASN A 210 -16.06 -15.37 -6.74
C ASN A 210 -14.78 -14.88 -6.04
N SER A 211 -14.89 -14.15 -4.96
CA SER A 211 -13.73 -13.64 -4.21
C SER A 211 -12.95 -14.75 -3.48
N ASN A 212 -13.59 -15.86 -3.15
CA ASN A 212 -12.95 -17.09 -2.68
C ASN A 212 -13.56 -18.32 -3.37
N PRO A 213 -13.38 -18.48 -4.69
CA PRO A 213 -14.11 -19.48 -5.48
C PRO A 213 -13.75 -20.93 -5.15
N ARG A 214 -12.68 -21.16 -4.38
CA ARG A 214 -12.18 -22.50 -4.05
C ARG A 214 -12.47 -22.92 -2.63
N ASP A 215 -13.08 -22.05 -1.83
CA ASP A 215 -13.34 -22.28 -0.40
C ASP A 215 -12.09 -22.80 0.35
N VAL A 216 -10.97 -22.09 0.17
CA VAL A 216 -9.66 -22.54 0.66
C VAL A 216 -9.59 -22.40 2.18
N VAL A 217 -9.08 -23.43 2.84
CA VAL A 217 -8.87 -23.46 4.30
C VAL A 217 -7.74 -22.49 4.67
N PRO A 218 -7.92 -21.62 5.69
CA PRO A 218 -6.89 -20.71 6.15
C PRO A 218 -5.59 -21.43 6.53
N SER A 219 -4.43 -20.80 6.25
CA SER A 219 -3.11 -21.38 6.57
C SER A 219 -2.87 -21.61 8.07
N LYS A 220 -3.65 -20.99 8.94
CA LYS A 220 -3.64 -21.27 10.40
C LYS A 220 -4.30 -22.60 10.77
N SER A 221 -5.05 -23.22 9.87
CA SER A 221 -5.64 -24.52 10.09
C SER A 221 -4.60 -25.61 9.95
N TYR A 222 -4.60 -26.59 10.86
CA TYR A 222 -3.82 -27.82 10.72
C TYR A 222 -4.48 -28.82 9.76
N THR A 223 -5.65 -28.50 9.22
CA THR A 223 -6.35 -29.34 8.26
C THR A 223 -5.74 -29.15 6.89
N VAL A 224 -4.96 -30.12 6.44
CA VAL A 224 -4.36 -30.14 5.08
C VAL A 224 -5.38 -30.52 4.01
N LEU A 225 -6.40 -31.28 4.40
CA LEU A 225 -7.44 -31.78 3.51
C LEU A 225 -8.75 -31.91 4.29
N ASN A 226 -9.80 -31.27 3.81
CA ASN A 226 -11.14 -31.37 4.39
C ASN A 226 -12.11 -31.90 3.32
N TYR A 227 -12.59 -33.14 3.49
CA TYR A 227 -13.66 -33.70 2.68
C TYR A 227 -14.95 -33.64 3.49
N ASP A 228 -15.90 -32.87 3.05
CA ASP A 228 -17.25 -32.90 3.55
C ASP A 228 -18.08 -33.92 2.74
N PHE A 229 -18.38 -35.07 3.36
CA PHE A 229 -19.18 -36.12 2.73
C PHE A 229 -20.69 -35.88 2.85
N ASN A 230 -21.13 -34.72 3.32
CA ASN A 230 -22.54 -34.43 3.53
C ASN A 230 -23.30 -34.00 2.27
N ASN A 231 -22.60 -33.81 1.15
CA ASN A 231 -23.16 -33.43 -0.15
C ASN A 231 -22.90 -34.52 -1.23
N SER A 232 -23.20 -35.76 -0.95
CA SER A 232 -23.23 -36.82 -1.96
C SER A 232 -24.65 -36.98 -2.54
#